data_8947f1fa7ed196aaef7ab4114eb50371
#
_entry.id   8947f1fa7ed196aaef7ab4114eb50371
#
_cell.length_a   1.000
_cell.length_b   1.000
_cell.length_c   1.000
_cell.angle_alpha   90.00
_cell.angle_beta   90.00
_cell.angle_gamma   90.00
#
_symmetry.space_group_name_H-M   'P 1'
#
loop_
_entity.id
_entity.type
_entity.pdbx_description
1 polymer ?
#
loop_
_entity_poly.entity_id
_entity_poly.type
_entity_poly.pdbx_seq_one_letter_code
_entity_poly.pdbx_strand_id
1 'polypeptide(L)'
;VRAEEFSKNIVDLDDKIRFAGVMEKSGHLYAGYTKEGFEEYLKGKNQEISFSQTAHIVEMRKTFSSDLGDLKYIVYMYDKVKIFSFPLKDQIIVLSAECSANAENIIEKTLEYINSMEAKLSLYPPSNIMNEEKKEMLRNLLDSEIPEEMIAEQLDLDMQTIKKLIQEMRM
;
A
#
# COMPACT_ATOMS: atom_id res chain seq x y z
N VAL A 1 -1.30 -10.79 -10.22
CA VAL A 1 -0.59 -9.64 -10.82
C VAL A 1 0.39 -9.13 -9.79
N ARG A 2 1.62 -8.89 -10.19
CA ARG A 2 2.65 -8.31 -9.32
C ARG A 2 2.32 -6.84 -9.06
N ALA A 3 2.59 -6.35 -7.85
CA ALA A 3 2.26 -4.97 -7.47
C ALA A 3 2.93 -3.90 -8.34
N GLU A 4 4.15 -4.15 -8.81
CA GLU A 4 4.87 -3.27 -9.75
C GLU A 4 4.17 -3.20 -11.11
N GLU A 5 3.77 -4.35 -11.65
CA GLU A 5 3.02 -4.44 -12.91
C GLU A 5 1.64 -3.77 -12.77
N PHE A 6 0.98 -3.98 -11.64
CA PHE A 6 -0.28 -3.32 -11.32
C PHE A 6 -0.13 -1.79 -11.29
N SER A 7 0.91 -1.28 -10.62
CA SER A 7 1.21 0.16 -10.56
C SER A 7 1.49 0.73 -11.95
N LYS A 8 2.26 0.02 -12.77
CA LYS A 8 2.52 0.41 -14.15
C LYS A 8 1.24 0.48 -14.98
N ASN A 9 0.39 -0.54 -14.88
CA ASN A 9 -0.87 -0.57 -15.61
C ASN A 9 -1.80 0.58 -15.22
N ILE A 10 -1.82 0.99 -13.94
CA ILE A 10 -2.58 2.18 -13.52
C ILE A 10 -2.01 3.46 -14.17
N VAL A 11 -0.70 3.60 -14.19
CA VAL A 11 -0.06 4.76 -14.84
C VAL A 11 -0.39 4.83 -16.33
N ASP A 12 -0.55 3.69 -16.99
CA ASP A 12 -0.88 3.60 -18.41
C ASP A 12 -2.38 3.86 -18.72
N LEU A 13 -3.25 4.01 -17.70
CA LEU A 13 -4.67 4.30 -17.89
C LEU A 13 -4.92 5.71 -18.45
N ASP A 14 -4.04 6.66 -18.16
CA ASP A 14 -4.15 8.03 -18.63
C ASP A 14 -2.77 8.69 -18.76
N ASP A 15 -2.57 9.46 -19.83
CA ASP A 15 -1.27 10.11 -20.12
C ASP A 15 -0.84 11.10 -19.04
N LYS A 16 -1.79 11.63 -18.29
CA LYS A 16 -1.55 12.62 -17.24
C LYS A 16 -1.30 12.02 -15.87
N ILE A 17 -1.40 10.69 -15.70
CA ILE A 17 -0.98 10.02 -14.48
C ILE A 17 0.54 9.99 -14.44
N ARG A 18 1.10 10.45 -13.34
CA ARG A 18 2.55 10.61 -13.12
C ARG A 18 3.17 9.44 -12.38
N PHE A 19 2.45 8.95 -11.37
CA PHE A 19 2.88 7.90 -10.46
C PHE A 19 1.67 7.10 -10.00
N ALA A 20 1.88 5.81 -9.78
CA ALA A 20 0.96 4.97 -9.02
C ALA A 20 1.76 4.04 -8.11
N GLY A 21 1.17 3.69 -6.98
CA GLY A 21 1.79 2.79 -6.02
C GLY A 21 0.78 2.05 -5.16
N VAL A 22 1.25 0.96 -4.59
CA VAL A 22 0.54 0.15 -3.62
C VAL A 22 1.21 0.32 -2.27
N MET A 23 0.47 0.76 -1.28
CA MET A 23 1.00 0.90 0.07
C MET A 23 0.19 0.10 1.09
N GLU A 24 0.84 -0.25 2.17
CA GLU A 24 0.23 -0.87 3.34
C GLU A 24 -0.56 0.16 4.17
N LYS A 25 -1.42 -0.32 5.06
CA LYS A 25 -2.15 0.53 6.02
C LYS A 25 -1.24 1.34 6.95
N SER A 26 0.00 0.91 7.12
CA SER A 26 1.04 1.65 7.86
C SER A 26 1.56 2.89 7.13
N GLY A 27 1.28 3.01 5.83
CA GLY A 27 1.86 4.04 4.96
C GLY A 27 3.17 3.64 4.29
N HIS A 28 3.64 2.40 4.50
CA HIS A 28 4.80 1.88 3.80
C HIS A 28 4.46 1.60 2.34
N LEU A 29 5.21 2.20 1.41
CA LEU A 29 5.08 1.94 -0.02
C LEU A 29 5.68 0.58 -0.34
N TYR A 30 4.83 -0.36 -0.75
CA TYR A 30 5.23 -1.71 -1.09
C TYR A 30 5.80 -1.81 -2.51
N ALA A 31 5.14 -1.17 -3.46
CA ALA A 31 5.56 -1.08 -4.85
C ALA A 31 5.04 0.20 -5.48
N GLY A 32 5.76 0.72 -6.44
CA GLY A 32 5.35 1.92 -7.17
C GLY A 32 6.02 2.02 -8.52
N TYR A 33 5.43 2.80 -9.40
CA TYR A 33 5.95 3.09 -10.72
C TYR A 33 5.76 4.58 -11.03
N THR A 34 6.85 5.26 -11.35
CA THR A 34 6.85 6.64 -11.85
C THR A 34 6.96 6.63 -13.37
N LYS A 35 6.07 7.36 -14.04
CA LYS A 35 6.08 7.46 -15.49
C LYS A 35 7.36 8.14 -15.98
N GLU A 36 7.93 7.64 -17.04
CA GLU A 36 9.12 8.24 -17.65
C GLU A 36 8.87 9.72 -18.04
N GLY A 37 9.86 10.55 -17.77
CA GLY A 37 9.79 11.99 -18.06
C GLY A 37 9.16 12.85 -16.98
N PHE A 38 8.64 12.25 -15.89
CA PHE A 38 8.13 12.98 -14.74
C PHE A 38 9.13 12.94 -13.58
N GLU A 39 9.31 14.10 -12.94
CA GLU A 39 10.05 14.19 -11.68
C GLU A 39 9.09 14.08 -10.49
N GLU A 40 9.52 13.39 -9.44
CA GLU A 40 8.79 13.33 -8.18
C GLU A 40 8.87 14.70 -7.48
N TYR A 41 7.71 15.26 -7.08
CA TYR A 41 7.65 16.49 -6.30
C TYR A 41 8.04 16.29 -4.84
N LEU A 42 7.68 15.15 -4.28
CA LEU A 42 8.07 14.75 -2.92
C LEU A 42 9.15 13.68 -3.00
N LYS A 43 10.24 13.88 -2.27
CA LYS A 43 11.38 12.96 -2.25
C LYS A 43 11.77 12.64 -0.81
N GLY A 44 12.34 11.46 -0.61
CA GLY A 44 12.89 11.03 0.66
C GLY A 44 11.86 11.09 1.78
N LYS A 45 12.24 11.71 2.90
CA LYS A 45 11.41 11.77 4.11
C LYS A 45 10.05 12.44 3.90
N ASN A 46 9.96 13.47 3.06
CA ASN A 46 8.69 14.13 2.78
C ASN A 46 7.70 13.21 2.05
N GLN A 47 8.19 12.34 1.18
CA GLN A 47 7.37 11.32 0.52
C GLN A 47 6.85 10.30 1.54
N GLU A 48 7.71 9.81 2.43
CA GLU A 48 7.33 8.88 3.50
C GLU A 48 6.28 9.48 4.43
N ILE A 49 6.45 10.75 4.84
CA ILE A 49 5.48 11.48 5.66
C ILE A 49 4.14 11.58 4.94
N SER A 50 4.13 11.90 3.65
CA SER A 50 2.91 12.01 2.84
C SER A 50 2.15 10.68 2.81
N PHE A 51 2.84 9.57 2.61
CA PHE A 51 2.22 8.24 2.62
C PHE A 51 1.67 7.86 4.00
N SER A 52 2.42 8.13 5.07
CA SER A 52 1.96 7.87 6.43
C SER A 52 0.71 8.68 6.79
N GLN A 53 0.67 9.95 6.40
CA GLN A 53 -0.51 10.80 6.59
C GLN A 53 -1.70 10.30 5.78
N THR A 54 -1.51 9.89 4.53
CA THR A 54 -2.56 9.32 3.70
C THR A 54 -3.15 8.07 4.33
N ALA A 55 -2.32 7.15 4.80
CA ALA A 55 -2.77 5.94 5.48
C ALA A 55 -3.58 6.26 6.74
N HIS A 56 -3.12 7.20 7.56
CA HIS A 56 -3.81 7.62 8.76
C HIS A 56 -5.18 8.24 8.47
N ILE A 57 -5.27 9.12 7.47
CA ILE A 57 -6.53 9.75 7.06
C ILE A 57 -7.52 8.69 6.55
N VAL A 58 -7.07 7.75 5.73
CA VAL A 58 -7.90 6.64 5.24
C VAL A 58 -8.48 5.85 6.41
N GLU A 59 -7.67 5.45 7.40
CA GLU A 59 -8.15 4.69 8.55
C GLU A 59 -9.11 5.52 9.43
N MET A 60 -8.83 6.78 9.65
CA MET A 60 -9.74 7.68 10.36
C MET A 60 -11.10 7.80 9.66
N ARG A 61 -11.12 7.94 8.35
CA ARG A 61 -12.38 8.08 7.57
C ARG A 61 -13.19 6.80 7.52
N LYS A 62 -12.57 5.63 7.59
CA LYS A 62 -13.25 4.32 7.66
C LYS A 62 -14.13 4.17 8.91
N THR A 63 -13.88 4.94 9.96
CA THR A 63 -14.73 4.97 11.18
C THR A 63 -16.21 5.22 10.87
N PHE A 64 -16.51 5.92 9.78
CA PHE A 64 -17.87 6.26 9.38
C PHE A 64 -18.50 5.28 8.39
N SER A 65 -17.85 4.17 8.10
CA SER A 65 -18.32 3.19 7.09
C SER A 65 -19.63 2.54 7.46
N SER A 66 -19.95 2.40 8.76
CA SER A 66 -21.24 1.88 9.22
C SER A 66 -22.42 2.78 8.82
N ASP A 67 -22.19 4.09 8.75
CA ASP A 67 -23.24 5.08 8.45
C ASP A 67 -23.26 5.50 6.98
N LEU A 68 -22.08 5.59 6.35
CA LEU A 68 -21.89 6.15 5.01
C LEU A 68 -21.57 5.10 3.94
N GLY A 69 -21.34 3.84 4.32
CA GLY A 69 -20.81 2.82 3.44
C GLY A 69 -19.28 2.91 3.29
N ASP A 70 -18.72 2.06 2.45
CA ASP A 70 -17.27 1.96 2.27
C ASP A 70 -16.68 3.21 1.62
N LEU A 71 -15.57 3.68 2.17
CA LEU A 71 -14.78 4.75 1.57
C LEU A 71 -14.17 4.25 0.24
N LYS A 72 -14.53 4.89 -0.87
CA LYS A 72 -14.08 4.48 -2.22
C LYS A 72 -12.80 5.16 -2.65
N TYR A 73 -12.67 6.46 -2.42
CA TYR A 73 -11.48 7.22 -2.75
C TYR A 73 -11.41 8.55 -1.99
N ILE A 74 -10.23 9.12 -1.95
CA ILE A 74 -9.96 10.49 -1.50
C ILE A 74 -9.14 11.18 -2.58
N VAL A 75 -9.44 12.45 -2.83
CA VAL A 75 -8.69 13.29 -3.78
C VAL A 75 -8.20 14.55 -3.07
N TYR A 76 -6.92 14.84 -3.24
CA TYR A 76 -6.31 16.11 -2.87
C TYR A 76 -5.92 16.86 -4.15
N MET A 77 -6.40 18.09 -4.28
CA MET A 77 -6.01 18.95 -5.39
C MET A 77 -5.05 20.03 -4.89
N TYR A 78 -3.82 19.99 -5.39
CA TYR A 78 -2.81 21.02 -5.21
C TYR A 78 -2.66 21.82 -6.51
N ASP A 79 -1.97 22.95 -6.43
CA ASP A 79 -1.71 23.79 -7.63
C ASP A 79 -0.94 23.06 -8.73
N LYS A 80 -0.05 22.13 -8.33
CA LYS A 80 0.84 21.44 -9.26
C LYS A 80 0.42 20.00 -9.56
N VAL A 81 -0.38 19.37 -8.71
CA VAL A 81 -0.66 17.95 -8.79
C VAL A 81 -1.99 17.60 -8.12
N LYS A 82 -2.67 16.60 -8.65
CA LYS A 82 -3.77 15.90 -7.99
C LYS A 82 -3.25 14.59 -7.42
N ILE A 83 -3.60 14.29 -6.18
CA ILE A 83 -3.25 13.04 -5.51
C ILE A 83 -4.53 12.29 -5.18
N PHE A 84 -4.56 11.01 -5.50
CA PHE A 84 -5.70 10.13 -5.29
C PHE A 84 -5.29 8.97 -4.39
N SER A 85 -6.17 8.56 -3.50
CA SER A 85 -6.02 7.34 -2.73
C SER A 85 -7.28 6.50 -2.81
N PHE A 86 -7.13 5.21 -3.08
CA PHE A 86 -8.21 4.24 -3.19
C PHE A 86 -7.99 3.16 -2.14
N PRO A 87 -8.75 3.19 -1.03
CA PRO A 87 -8.67 2.16 -0.01
C PRO A 87 -9.14 0.81 -0.55
N LEU A 88 -8.36 -0.21 -0.34
CA LEU A 88 -8.75 -1.61 -0.50
C LEU A 88 -8.85 -2.26 0.88
N LYS A 89 -9.11 -3.57 0.92
CA LYS A 89 -9.29 -4.29 2.19
C LYS A 89 -8.09 -4.10 3.14
N ASP A 90 -6.90 -4.37 2.67
CA ASP A 90 -5.67 -4.36 3.47
C ASP A 90 -4.56 -3.45 2.91
N GLN A 91 -4.87 -2.71 1.86
CA GLN A 91 -3.94 -1.87 1.13
C GLN A 91 -4.58 -0.55 0.74
N ILE A 92 -3.74 0.37 0.28
CA ILE A 92 -4.19 1.63 -0.30
C ILE A 92 -3.45 1.81 -1.62
N ILE A 93 -4.20 2.00 -2.70
CA ILE A 93 -3.63 2.42 -3.97
C ILE A 93 -3.51 3.92 -3.95
N VAL A 94 -2.33 4.43 -4.23
CA VAL A 94 -2.08 5.87 -4.35
C VAL A 94 -1.65 6.19 -5.77
N LEU A 95 -2.11 7.29 -6.30
CA LEU A 95 -1.62 7.80 -7.57
C LEU A 95 -1.57 9.34 -7.57
N SER A 96 -0.72 9.87 -8.42
CA SER A 96 -0.65 11.31 -8.68
C SER A 96 -0.82 11.58 -10.17
N ALA A 97 -1.45 12.70 -10.48
CA ALA A 97 -1.67 13.14 -11.85
C ALA A 97 -1.40 14.64 -11.98
N GLU A 98 -1.17 15.09 -13.21
CA GLU A 98 -1.08 16.50 -13.54
C GLU A 98 -2.33 17.27 -13.08
N CYS A 99 -2.16 18.52 -12.64
CA CYS A 99 -3.29 19.34 -12.20
C CYS A 99 -4.33 19.56 -13.31
N SER A 100 -3.93 19.48 -14.58
CA SER A 100 -4.81 19.58 -15.75
C SER A 100 -5.58 18.29 -16.07
N ALA A 101 -5.32 17.18 -15.35
CA ALA A 101 -6.00 15.91 -15.56
C ALA A 101 -7.48 16.00 -15.18
N ASN A 102 -8.32 15.29 -15.92
CA ASN A 102 -9.72 15.11 -15.54
C ASN A 102 -9.83 14.08 -14.40
N ALA A 103 -10.13 14.56 -13.19
CA ALA A 103 -10.20 13.73 -11.99
C ALA A 103 -11.26 12.63 -12.10
N GLU A 104 -12.46 12.96 -12.61
CA GLU A 104 -13.56 12.00 -12.74
C GLU A 104 -13.19 10.84 -13.65
N ASN A 105 -12.58 11.13 -14.80
CA ASN A 105 -12.12 10.12 -15.75
C ASN A 105 -11.04 9.21 -15.15
N ILE A 106 -10.08 9.77 -14.40
CA ILE A 106 -9.04 8.99 -13.72
C ILE A 106 -9.66 8.09 -12.65
N ILE A 107 -10.59 8.61 -11.85
CA ILE A 107 -11.28 7.84 -10.80
C ILE A 107 -12.04 6.67 -11.42
N GLU A 108 -12.85 6.93 -12.45
CA GLU A 108 -13.65 5.91 -13.12
C GLU A 108 -12.77 4.79 -13.68
N LYS A 109 -11.77 5.12 -14.50
CA LYS A 109 -10.84 4.12 -15.07
C LYS A 109 -10.09 3.33 -14.00
N THR A 110 -9.65 4.01 -12.93
CA THR A 110 -8.92 3.35 -11.85
C THR A 110 -9.81 2.38 -11.09
N LEU A 111 -11.03 2.79 -10.74
CA LEU A 111 -12.00 1.91 -10.06
C LEU A 111 -12.40 0.72 -10.94
N GLU A 112 -12.65 0.92 -12.23
CA GLU A 112 -12.93 -0.16 -13.17
C GLU A 112 -11.76 -1.15 -13.24
N TYR A 113 -10.52 -0.65 -13.32
CA TYR A 113 -9.34 -1.48 -13.34
C TYR A 113 -9.18 -2.28 -12.04
N ILE A 114 -9.30 -1.63 -10.88
CA ILE A 114 -9.25 -2.30 -9.57
C ILE A 114 -10.31 -3.40 -9.49
N ASN A 115 -11.57 -3.10 -9.80
CA ASN A 115 -12.67 -4.05 -9.74
C ASN A 115 -12.47 -5.25 -10.69
N SER A 116 -11.92 -5.02 -11.89
CA SER A 116 -11.59 -6.09 -12.83
C SER A 116 -10.50 -7.03 -12.33
N MET A 117 -9.68 -6.56 -11.41
CA MET A 117 -8.54 -7.27 -10.87
C MET A 117 -8.80 -7.87 -9.48
N GLU A 118 -9.88 -7.50 -8.78
CA GLU A 118 -10.13 -7.92 -7.38
C GLU A 118 -10.06 -9.44 -7.18
N ALA A 119 -10.56 -10.23 -8.13
CA ALA A 119 -10.45 -11.67 -8.08
C ALA A 119 -9.04 -12.23 -8.34
N LYS A 120 -8.11 -11.40 -8.82
CA LYS A 120 -6.73 -11.78 -9.21
C LYS A 120 -5.68 -11.09 -8.35
N LEU A 121 -6.10 -10.17 -7.47
CA LEU A 121 -5.23 -9.38 -6.62
C LEU A 121 -4.79 -10.16 -5.39
N SER A 122 -3.68 -10.87 -5.54
CA SER A 122 -2.74 -11.04 -4.45
C SER A 122 -1.62 -10.01 -4.67
N LEU A 123 -1.86 -8.76 -4.29
CA LEU A 123 -0.88 -7.68 -4.39
C LEU A 123 0.20 -7.76 -3.30
N TYR A 124 0.01 -8.63 -2.33
CA TYR A 124 1.06 -8.98 -1.39
C TYR A 124 1.92 -10.11 -1.94
N PRO A 125 3.22 -10.10 -1.70
CA PRO A 125 3.86 -11.37 -1.46
C PRO A 125 2.98 -12.06 -0.41
N PRO A 126 2.67 -13.35 -0.55
CA PRO A 126 1.95 -14.04 0.50
C PRO A 126 2.56 -13.60 1.82
N SER A 127 1.73 -13.26 2.80
CA SER A 127 2.14 -12.83 4.15
C SER A 127 3.13 -13.81 4.81
N ASN A 128 3.40 -14.91 4.18
CA ASN A 128 4.33 -15.98 4.50
C ASN A 128 5.68 -15.91 3.77
N ILE A 129 5.94 -14.93 2.89
CA ILE A 129 7.31 -14.75 2.38
C ILE A 129 8.10 -14.02 3.46
N MET A 130 8.72 -14.85 4.29
CA MET A 130 9.77 -14.44 5.19
C MET A 130 10.96 -13.98 4.34
N ASN A 131 11.09 -12.68 4.14
CA ASN A 131 12.31 -12.11 3.60
C ASN A 131 13.43 -12.21 4.67
N GLU A 132 14.68 -12.11 4.26
CA GLU A 132 15.82 -12.22 5.19
C GLU A 132 15.76 -11.16 6.31
N GLU A 133 15.21 -10.00 6.02
CA GLU A 133 15.01 -8.89 6.98
C GLU A 133 14.02 -9.27 8.09
N LYS A 134 12.87 -9.86 7.74
CA LYS A 134 11.90 -10.37 8.75
C LYS A 134 12.47 -11.55 9.55
N LYS A 135 13.30 -12.40 8.93
CA LYS A 135 13.98 -13.48 9.64
C LYS A 135 14.97 -12.94 10.68
N GLU A 136 15.74 -11.93 10.31
CA GLU A 136 16.68 -11.28 11.22
C GLU A 136 15.95 -10.57 12.36
N MET A 137 14.85 -9.85 12.06
CA MET A 137 13.98 -9.28 13.10
C MET A 137 13.41 -10.36 14.04
N LEU A 138 12.94 -11.47 13.50
CA LEU A 138 12.44 -12.59 14.31
C LEU A 138 13.53 -13.13 15.25
N ARG A 139 14.75 -13.32 14.77
CA ARG A 139 15.89 -13.74 15.61
C ARG A 139 16.13 -12.76 16.74
N ASN A 140 16.24 -11.49 16.44
CA ASN A 140 16.48 -10.43 17.41
C ASN A 140 15.38 -10.35 18.48
N LEU A 141 14.13 -10.52 18.09
CA LEU A 141 12.99 -10.51 19.01
C LEU A 141 12.95 -11.76 19.91
N LEU A 142 13.30 -12.93 19.37
CA LEU A 142 13.43 -14.17 20.14
C LEU A 142 14.58 -14.11 21.15
N ASP A 143 15.73 -13.56 20.75
CA ASP A 143 16.89 -13.37 21.61
C ASP A 143 16.63 -12.34 22.73
N SER A 144 15.65 -11.48 22.54
CA SER A 144 15.21 -10.49 23.53
C SER A 144 14.12 -10.99 24.48
N GLU A 145 13.81 -12.30 24.45
CA GLU A 145 12.79 -12.96 25.28
C GLU A 145 11.39 -12.33 25.19
N ILE A 146 11.05 -11.76 24.02
CA ILE A 146 9.73 -11.18 23.77
C ILE A 146 8.70 -12.29 23.55
N PRO A 147 7.49 -12.20 24.15
CA PRO A 147 6.43 -13.19 23.96
C PRO A 147 6.05 -13.39 22.49
N GLU A 148 5.80 -14.65 22.09
CA GLU A 148 5.48 -15.01 20.69
C GLU A 148 4.28 -14.25 20.13
N GLU A 149 3.28 -13.92 20.97
CA GLU A 149 2.11 -13.13 20.60
C GLU A 149 2.50 -11.72 20.19
N MET A 150 3.43 -11.09 20.90
CA MET A 150 3.92 -9.74 20.56
C MET A 150 4.80 -9.78 19.31
N ILE A 151 5.56 -10.84 19.11
CA ILE A 151 6.35 -11.03 17.88
C ILE A 151 5.43 -11.18 16.68
N ALA A 152 4.35 -11.96 16.80
CA ALA A 152 3.36 -12.16 15.75
C ALA A 152 2.72 -10.82 15.33
N GLU A 153 2.33 -10.00 16.30
CA GLU A 153 1.77 -8.69 16.07
C GLU A 153 2.77 -7.73 15.40
N GLN A 154 4.00 -7.72 15.89
CA GLN A 154 5.05 -6.80 15.40
C GLN A 154 5.55 -7.15 13.98
N LEU A 155 5.54 -8.42 13.61
CA LEU A 155 5.93 -8.92 12.30
C LEU A 155 4.75 -9.06 11.32
N ASP A 156 3.52 -8.78 11.79
CA ASP A 156 2.27 -8.98 11.02
C ASP A 156 2.16 -10.41 10.47
N LEU A 157 2.40 -11.40 11.36
CA LEU A 157 2.35 -12.83 11.07
C LEU A 157 1.34 -13.51 12.00
N ASP A 158 0.68 -14.55 11.51
CA ASP A 158 -0.17 -15.39 12.35
C ASP A 158 0.68 -16.27 13.29
N MET A 159 0.07 -16.68 14.41
CA MET A 159 0.74 -17.51 15.43
C MET A 159 1.21 -18.87 14.92
N GLN A 160 0.53 -19.46 13.94
CA GLN A 160 0.94 -20.74 13.37
C GLN A 160 2.22 -20.58 12.56
N THR A 161 2.30 -19.52 11.79
CA THR A 161 3.50 -19.15 11.02
C THR A 161 4.68 -18.88 11.95
N ILE A 162 4.49 -18.11 13.03
CA ILE A 162 5.54 -17.84 14.03
C ILE A 162 6.06 -19.14 14.64
N LYS A 163 5.17 -20.01 15.12
CA LYS A 163 5.56 -21.30 15.72
C LYS A 163 6.34 -22.20 14.76
N LYS A 164 5.89 -22.27 13.50
CA LYS A 164 6.59 -23.04 12.47
C LYS A 164 8.00 -22.52 12.22
N LEU A 165 8.15 -21.19 12.11
CA LEU A 165 9.44 -20.54 11.89
C LEU A 165 10.41 -20.72 13.05
N ILE A 166 9.91 -20.60 14.29
CA ILE A 166 10.71 -20.87 15.50
C ILE A 166 11.20 -22.31 15.50
N GLN A 167 10.35 -23.25 15.10
CA GLN A 167 10.72 -24.66 15.02
C GLN A 167 11.79 -24.92 13.95
N GLU A 168 11.67 -24.30 12.76
CA GLU A 168 12.65 -24.38 11.68
C GLU A 168 14.01 -23.77 12.07
N MET A 169 14.02 -22.72 12.90
CA MET A 169 15.25 -22.05 13.35
C MET A 169 15.97 -22.77 14.50
N ARG A 170 15.30 -23.68 15.19
CA ARG A 170 15.87 -24.49 16.30
C ARG A 170 16.44 -25.83 15.83
N MET A 171 16.26 -26.18 14.57
CA MET A 171 16.89 -27.36 13.94
C MET A 171 18.19 -26.99 13.27
#